data_0ab18ef5cb4ad1bf066e7a357a91e5d8
#
_entry.id   0ab18ef5cb4ad1bf066e7a357a91e5d8
#
_cell.length_a   1.000
_cell.length_b   1.000
_cell.length_c   1.000
_cell.angle_alpha   90.00
_cell.angle_beta   90.00
_cell.angle_gamma   90.00
#
_symmetry.space_group_name_H-M   'P 1'
#
loop_
_entity.id
_entity.type
_entity.pdbx_description
1 polymer ?
#
loop_
_entity_poly.entity_id
_entity_poly.type
_entity_poly.pdbx_seq_one_letter_code
_entity_poly.pdbx_strand_id
1 'polypeptide(L)'
;LKDLERILYFESYIVIDAGLTPLKDRQLLSEDDYLRAQDEYGQDSFTALIGAEAIREILRNMDLAKIAADLKVEIAESTSELKPKKLAKRLKIIEAFMFSGNKPEWMILTEVPVIPPDLRPLVPLDGGRFATSDLNDLYRRVINRNNRLKRLIELRAPDIIIRNEKRMLQEAVDAL
;
A
#
# COMPACT_ATOMS: atom_id res chain seq x y z
N LEU A 1 12.16 -2.92 2.55
CA LEU A 1 11.48 -1.76 3.13
C LEU A 1 11.57 -0.55 2.21
N LYS A 2 12.76 -0.19 1.73
CA LYS A 2 12.96 0.93 0.79
C LYS A 2 12.11 0.80 -0.48
N ASP A 3 12.01 -0.40 -1.05
CA ASP A 3 11.21 -0.65 -2.24
C ASP A 3 9.72 -0.47 -1.97
N LEU A 4 9.27 -0.88 -0.78
CA LEU A 4 7.88 -0.67 -0.34
C LEU A 4 7.56 0.82 -0.19
N GLU A 5 8.46 1.60 0.40
CA GLU A 5 8.33 3.05 0.51
C GLU A 5 8.21 3.71 -0.87
N ARG A 6 9.07 3.33 -1.81
CA ARG A 6 9.04 3.87 -3.18
C ARG A 6 7.72 3.60 -3.90
N ILE A 7 7.11 2.44 -3.66
CA ILE A 7 5.80 2.11 -4.22
C ILE A 7 4.70 2.93 -3.54
N LEU A 8 4.68 2.96 -2.20
CA LEU A 8 3.63 3.62 -1.42
C LEU A 8 3.59 5.14 -1.63
N TYR A 9 4.77 5.77 -1.81
CA TYR A 9 4.87 7.21 -2.01
C TYR A 9 4.97 7.63 -3.49
N PHE A 10 4.53 6.76 -4.39
CA PHE A 10 4.36 7.06 -5.82
C PHE A 10 5.66 7.41 -6.55
N GLU A 11 6.79 6.85 -6.12
CA GLU A 11 8.08 7.00 -6.81
C GLU A 11 8.32 5.94 -7.88
N SER A 12 7.83 4.72 -7.67
CA SER A 12 8.06 3.58 -8.55
C SER A 12 6.80 2.75 -8.75
N TYR A 13 6.63 2.29 -9.99
CA TYR A 13 5.65 1.27 -10.33
C TYR A 13 6.16 -0.11 -9.96
N ILE A 14 5.25 -1.04 -9.71
CA ILE A 14 5.56 -2.46 -9.55
C ILE A 14 4.73 -3.27 -10.55
N VAL A 15 5.38 -4.20 -11.23
CA VAL A 15 4.73 -5.12 -12.16
C VAL A 15 3.91 -6.13 -11.38
N ILE A 16 2.59 -6.15 -11.62
CA ILE A 16 1.65 -7.10 -11.03
C ILE A 16 1.56 -8.35 -11.88
N ASP A 17 1.46 -8.16 -13.20
CA ASP A 17 1.43 -9.23 -14.20
C ASP A 17 2.28 -8.81 -15.38
N ALA A 18 3.32 -9.56 -15.65
CA ALA A 18 4.24 -9.31 -16.76
C ALA A 18 3.64 -9.71 -18.12
N GLY A 19 2.59 -10.54 -18.15
CA GLY A 19 2.00 -11.03 -19.38
C GLY A 19 3.02 -11.75 -20.28
N LEU A 20 3.03 -11.39 -21.56
CA LEU A 20 3.97 -11.93 -22.55
C LEU A 20 5.22 -11.05 -22.75
N THR A 21 5.44 -10.05 -21.89
CA THR A 21 6.60 -9.16 -21.97
C THR A 21 7.83 -9.77 -21.29
N PRO A 22 9.05 -9.29 -21.60
CA PRO A 22 10.27 -9.73 -20.91
C PRO A 22 10.41 -9.18 -19.48
N LEU A 23 9.43 -8.43 -18.99
CA LEU A 23 9.39 -7.94 -17.62
C LEU A 23 9.24 -9.11 -16.63
N LYS A 24 9.69 -8.89 -15.41
CA LYS A 24 9.54 -9.87 -14.33
C LYS A 24 8.41 -9.45 -13.39
N ASP A 25 7.65 -10.42 -12.89
CA ASP A 25 6.68 -10.17 -11.85
C ASP A 25 7.36 -9.55 -10.62
N ARG A 26 6.71 -8.55 -10.05
CA ARG A 26 7.22 -7.75 -8.93
C ARG A 26 8.48 -6.93 -9.25
N GLN A 27 8.78 -6.71 -10.52
CA GLN A 27 9.83 -5.79 -10.93
C GLN A 27 9.42 -4.35 -10.64
N LEU A 28 10.35 -3.56 -10.10
CA LEU A 28 10.17 -2.12 -9.94
C LEU A 28 10.54 -1.41 -11.23
N LEU A 29 9.69 -0.47 -11.63
CA LEU A 29 9.90 0.38 -12.79
C LEU A 29 9.89 1.84 -12.33
N SER A 30 10.84 2.63 -12.81
CA SER A 30 10.72 4.07 -12.74
C SER A 30 9.61 4.56 -13.66
N GLU A 31 9.19 5.82 -13.53
CA GLU A 31 8.20 6.40 -14.44
C GLU A 31 8.65 6.33 -15.90
N ASP A 32 9.92 6.65 -16.16
CA ASP A 32 10.49 6.58 -17.51
C ASP A 32 10.51 5.16 -18.06
N ASP A 33 10.90 4.18 -17.22
CA ASP A 33 10.91 2.77 -17.63
C ASP A 33 9.50 2.23 -17.87
N TYR A 34 8.52 2.68 -17.06
CA TYR A 34 7.13 2.32 -17.25
C TYR A 34 6.57 2.87 -18.58
N LEU A 35 6.83 4.13 -18.88
CA LEU A 35 6.41 4.75 -20.16
C LEU A 35 7.08 4.07 -21.35
N ARG A 36 8.39 3.80 -21.29
CA ARG A 36 9.10 3.05 -22.34
C ARG A 36 8.52 1.65 -22.55
N ALA A 37 8.20 0.95 -21.45
CA ALA A 37 7.59 -0.37 -21.54
C ALA A 37 6.19 -0.32 -22.18
N GLN A 38 5.41 0.72 -21.89
CA GLN A 38 4.11 0.93 -22.53
C GLN A 38 4.24 1.22 -24.04
N ASP A 39 5.23 2.01 -24.41
CA ASP A 39 5.50 2.32 -25.83
C ASP A 39 6.03 1.11 -26.60
N GLU A 40 6.88 0.30 -25.96
CA GLU A 40 7.53 -0.86 -26.60
C GLU A 40 6.61 -2.07 -26.69
N TYR A 41 5.85 -2.38 -25.63
CA TYR A 41 5.05 -3.62 -25.54
C TYR A 41 3.55 -3.37 -25.68
N GLY A 42 3.09 -2.13 -25.61
CA GLY A 42 1.67 -1.75 -25.60
C GLY A 42 1.08 -1.66 -24.18
N GLN A 43 0.06 -0.84 -24.04
CA GLN A 43 -0.56 -0.53 -22.73
C GLN A 43 -1.22 -1.74 -22.08
N ASP A 44 -1.77 -2.66 -22.87
CA ASP A 44 -2.53 -3.82 -22.38
C ASP A 44 -1.69 -5.10 -22.28
N SER A 45 -0.39 -5.05 -22.58
CA SER A 45 0.47 -6.24 -22.63
C SER A 45 1.00 -6.66 -21.26
N PHE A 46 1.01 -5.78 -20.31
CA PHE A 46 1.38 -6.03 -18.91
C PHE A 46 0.59 -5.12 -17.96
N THR A 47 0.55 -5.49 -16.68
CA THR A 47 -0.09 -4.69 -15.63
C THR A 47 0.95 -4.26 -14.61
N ALA A 48 1.11 -2.95 -14.44
CA ALA A 48 1.92 -2.36 -13.38
C ALA A 48 1.10 -1.29 -12.65
N LEU A 49 1.19 -1.28 -11.34
CA LEU A 49 0.47 -0.36 -10.47
C LEU A 49 1.44 0.40 -9.57
N ILE A 50 0.95 1.45 -8.93
CA ILE A 50 1.69 2.31 -8.02
C ILE A 50 0.82 2.63 -6.79
N GLY A 51 1.46 2.92 -5.66
CA GLY A 51 0.77 3.24 -4.41
C GLY A 51 0.27 2.02 -3.63
N ALA A 52 -0.53 2.27 -2.61
CA ALA A 52 -1.10 1.22 -1.75
C ALA A 52 -1.99 0.23 -2.52
N GLU A 53 -2.63 0.67 -3.60
CA GLU A 53 -3.42 -0.18 -4.49
C GLU A 53 -2.58 -1.30 -5.10
N ALA A 54 -1.34 -1.01 -5.50
CA ALA A 54 -0.40 -2.01 -6.01
C ALA A 54 -0.12 -3.10 -4.98
N ILE A 55 0.16 -2.70 -3.75
CA ILE A 55 0.42 -3.64 -2.64
C ILE A 55 -0.82 -4.48 -2.34
N ARG A 56 -2.00 -3.85 -2.32
CA ARG A 56 -3.27 -4.56 -2.12
C ARG A 56 -3.50 -5.64 -3.18
N GLU A 57 -3.23 -5.34 -4.44
CA GLU A 57 -3.41 -6.28 -5.53
C GLU A 57 -2.42 -7.46 -5.45
N ILE A 58 -1.16 -7.19 -5.09
CA ILE A 58 -0.18 -8.25 -4.84
C ILE A 58 -0.64 -9.17 -3.71
N LEU A 59 -1.11 -8.60 -2.60
CA LEU A 59 -1.59 -9.37 -1.45
C LEU A 59 -2.84 -10.19 -1.78
N ARG A 60 -3.75 -9.64 -2.60
CA ARG A 60 -4.96 -10.33 -3.05
C ARG A 60 -4.64 -11.56 -3.89
N ASN A 61 -3.64 -11.47 -4.75
CA ASN A 61 -3.25 -12.54 -5.67
C ASN A 61 -2.30 -13.57 -5.05
N MET A 62 -1.97 -13.44 -3.76
CA MET A 62 -1.12 -14.42 -3.06
C MET A 62 -1.87 -15.72 -2.76
N ASP A 63 -1.31 -16.83 -3.22
CA ASP A 63 -1.74 -18.17 -2.79
C ASP A 63 -0.98 -18.57 -1.52
N LEU A 64 -1.63 -18.35 -0.37
CA LEU A 64 -1.04 -18.62 0.93
C LEU A 64 -0.71 -20.10 1.14
N ALA A 65 -1.54 -21.01 0.64
CA ALA A 65 -1.35 -22.44 0.79
C ALA A 65 -0.11 -22.91 0.03
N LYS A 66 0.05 -22.45 -1.20
CA LYS A 66 1.22 -22.74 -2.02
C LYS A 66 2.50 -22.17 -1.38
N ILE A 67 2.47 -20.91 -0.96
CA ILE A 67 3.63 -20.27 -0.33
C ILE A 67 4.02 -20.99 0.97
N ALA A 68 3.06 -21.44 1.78
CA ALA A 68 3.33 -22.20 2.99
C ALA A 68 3.98 -23.55 2.68
N ALA A 69 3.51 -24.26 1.65
CA ALA A 69 4.10 -25.51 1.20
C ALA A 69 5.54 -25.33 0.71
N ASP A 70 5.78 -24.34 -0.15
CA ASP A 70 7.11 -24.02 -0.69
C ASP A 70 8.09 -23.65 0.44
N LEU A 71 7.66 -22.86 1.42
CA LEU A 71 8.49 -22.50 2.59
C LEU A 71 8.84 -23.71 3.46
N LYS A 72 7.93 -24.67 3.64
CA LYS A 72 8.21 -25.91 4.40
C LYS A 72 9.28 -26.74 3.70
N VAL A 73 9.20 -26.87 2.38
CA VAL A 73 10.21 -27.56 1.59
C VAL A 73 11.56 -26.85 1.70
N GLU A 74 11.58 -25.52 1.50
CA GLU A 74 12.83 -24.73 1.57
C GLU A 74 13.48 -24.79 2.97
N ILE A 75 12.69 -24.83 4.04
CA ILE A 75 13.21 -25.03 5.41
C ILE A 75 13.85 -26.41 5.56
N ALA A 76 13.21 -27.46 5.02
CA ALA A 76 13.71 -28.82 5.12
C ALA A 76 15.01 -29.05 4.31
N GLU A 77 15.14 -28.39 3.16
CA GLU A 77 16.30 -28.49 2.27
C GLU A 77 17.48 -27.57 2.68
N SER A 78 17.24 -26.63 3.60
CA SER A 78 18.26 -25.65 3.96
C SER A 78 19.37 -26.23 4.81
N THR A 79 20.60 -26.09 4.35
CA THR A 79 21.82 -26.49 5.04
C THR A 79 22.43 -25.43 5.97
N SER A 80 21.89 -24.22 5.98
CA SER A 80 22.37 -23.07 6.74
C SER A 80 21.60 -22.89 8.03
N GLU A 81 22.25 -22.56 9.16
CA GLU A 81 21.58 -22.33 10.45
C GLU A 81 20.69 -21.05 10.51
N LEU A 82 21.04 -20.01 9.75
CA LEU A 82 20.34 -18.71 9.82
C LEU A 82 19.13 -18.62 8.87
N LYS A 83 19.21 -19.31 7.73
CA LYS A 83 18.18 -19.27 6.70
C LYS A 83 16.86 -19.88 7.19
N PRO A 84 16.84 -21.06 7.84
CA PRO A 84 15.61 -21.64 8.37
C PRO A 84 14.89 -20.77 9.40
N LYS A 85 15.64 -20.04 10.24
CA LYS A 85 15.05 -19.14 11.24
C LYS A 85 14.25 -17.98 10.61
N LYS A 86 14.75 -17.41 9.52
CA LYS A 86 14.05 -16.37 8.76
C LYS A 86 12.81 -16.92 8.03
N LEU A 87 12.96 -18.08 7.41
CA LEU A 87 11.87 -18.75 6.70
C LEU A 87 10.77 -19.19 7.67
N ALA A 88 11.14 -19.71 8.85
CA ALA A 88 10.18 -20.09 9.89
C ALA A 88 9.35 -18.91 10.40
N LYS A 89 9.96 -17.73 10.56
CA LYS A 89 9.22 -16.51 10.93
C LYS A 89 8.21 -16.12 9.85
N ARG A 90 8.60 -16.21 8.58
CA ARG A 90 7.71 -15.92 7.46
C ARG A 90 6.58 -16.96 7.37
N LEU A 91 6.90 -18.23 7.52
CA LEU A 91 5.91 -19.31 7.54
C LEU A 91 4.87 -19.12 8.65
N LYS A 92 5.32 -18.75 9.85
CA LYS A 92 4.43 -18.48 11.00
C LYS A 92 3.40 -17.39 10.67
N ILE A 93 3.80 -16.32 10.00
CA ILE A 93 2.88 -15.24 9.61
C ILE A 93 1.87 -15.75 8.58
N ILE A 94 2.32 -16.50 7.58
CA ILE A 94 1.45 -17.04 6.54
C ILE A 94 0.44 -18.04 7.12
N GLU A 95 0.89 -18.94 7.97
CA GLU A 95 0.00 -19.87 8.68
C GLU A 95 -1.00 -19.13 9.58
N ALA A 96 -0.60 -18.04 10.25
CA ALA A 96 -1.51 -17.22 11.05
C ALA A 96 -2.63 -16.60 10.20
N PHE A 97 -2.33 -16.14 8.99
CA PHE A 97 -3.38 -15.68 8.05
C PHE A 97 -4.31 -16.81 7.62
N MET A 98 -3.76 -17.99 7.31
CA MET A 98 -4.56 -19.14 6.90
C MET A 98 -5.52 -19.63 8.00
N PHE A 99 -5.04 -19.72 9.24
CA PHE A 99 -5.83 -20.23 10.36
C PHE A 99 -6.83 -19.22 10.92
N SER A 100 -6.51 -17.93 10.88
CA SER A 100 -7.42 -16.88 11.36
C SER A 100 -8.55 -16.54 10.40
N GLY A 101 -8.43 -16.93 9.13
CA GLY A 101 -9.37 -16.54 8.08
C GLY A 101 -9.25 -15.06 7.64
N ASN A 102 -8.27 -14.32 8.17
CA ASN A 102 -7.99 -12.96 7.73
C ASN A 102 -7.30 -12.97 6.38
N LYS A 103 -7.72 -12.06 5.51
CA LYS A 103 -7.11 -11.91 4.19
C LYS A 103 -5.94 -10.92 4.26
N PRO A 104 -4.77 -11.22 3.65
CA PRO A 104 -3.62 -10.32 3.66
C PRO A 104 -3.93 -8.94 3.08
N GLU A 105 -4.79 -8.86 2.07
CA GLU A 105 -5.22 -7.61 1.42
C GLU A 105 -5.92 -6.64 2.38
N TRP A 106 -6.45 -7.12 3.51
CA TRP A 106 -7.08 -6.27 4.52
C TRP A 106 -6.09 -5.41 5.32
N MET A 107 -4.80 -5.66 5.20
CA MET A 107 -3.77 -4.76 5.75
C MET A 107 -3.76 -3.40 5.05
N ILE A 108 -4.27 -3.31 3.83
CA ILE A 108 -4.49 -2.06 3.13
C ILE A 108 -5.91 -1.60 3.42
N LEU A 109 -6.02 -0.53 4.18
CA LEU A 109 -7.31 0.02 4.61
C LEU A 109 -8.00 0.77 3.47
N THR A 110 -9.28 0.50 3.29
CA THR A 110 -10.17 1.29 2.42
C THR A 110 -10.97 2.30 3.21
N GLU A 111 -11.15 2.04 4.50
CA GLU A 111 -11.82 2.90 5.46
C GLU A 111 -10.89 3.09 6.67
N VAL A 112 -10.68 4.33 7.07
CA VAL A 112 -9.81 4.65 8.20
C VAL A 112 -10.63 4.65 9.48
N PRO A 113 -10.24 3.89 10.52
CA PRO A 113 -10.90 3.94 11.82
C PRO A 113 -10.72 5.31 12.46
N VAL A 114 -11.79 5.83 13.05
CA VAL A 114 -11.83 7.16 13.67
C VAL A 114 -12.01 7.02 15.17
N ILE A 115 -11.16 7.67 15.94
CA ILE A 115 -11.28 7.70 17.40
C ILE A 115 -12.55 8.45 17.79
N PRO A 116 -13.32 7.95 18.77
CA PRO A 116 -14.52 8.62 19.27
C PRO A 116 -14.27 10.07 19.68
N PRO A 117 -15.23 10.99 19.49
CA PRO A 117 -15.08 12.41 19.83
C PRO A 117 -14.69 12.69 21.28
N ASP A 118 -15.17 11.89 22.21
CA ASP A 118 -14.85 12.05 23.65
C ASP A 118 -13.36 11.85 23.96
N LEU A 119 -12.64 11.09 23.12
CA LEU A 119 -11.19 10.88 23.26
C LEU A 119 -10.36 11.96 22.56
N ARG A 120 -10.99 12.87 21.81
CA ARG A 120 -10.36 14.01 21.13
C ARG A 120 -11.21 15.28 21.31
N PRO A 121 -11.50 15.68 22.56
CA PRO A 121 -12.50 16.70 22.85
C PRO A 121 -12.07 18.08 22.38
N LEU A 122 -13.08 18.90 22.09
CA LEU A 122 -12.95 20.33 21.91
C LEU A 122 -13.27 21.00 23.26
N VAL A 123 -12.27 21.58 23.89
CA VAL A 123 -12.38 22.16 25.23
C VAL A 123 -12.48 23.67 25.14
N PRO A 124 -13.51 24.32 25.73
CA PRO A 124 -13.60 25.76 25.78
C PRO A 124 -12.53 26.34 26.73
N LEU A 125 -11.86 27.39 26.26
CA LEU A 125 -10.93 28.20 27.03
C LEU A 125 -11.56 29.54 27.45
N ASP A 126 -10.95 30.20 28.43
CA ASP A 126 -11.34 31.54 28.79
C ASP A 126 -11.22 32.50 27.60
N GLY A 127 -12.20 33.40 27.43
CA GLY A 127 -12.24 34.37 26.32
C GLY A 127 -12.87 33.87 25.02
N GLY A 128 -13.69 32.84 25.07
CA GLY A 128 -14.44 32.30 23.92
C GLY A 128 -13.59 31.55 22.90
N ARG A 129 -12.36 31.14 23.27
CA ARG A 129 -11.48 30.28 22.48
C ARG A 129 -11.73 28.83 22.82
N PHE A 130 -11.40 27.94 21.84
CA PHE A 130 -11.44 26.50 22.03
C PHE A 130 -10.05 25.92 21.85
N ALA A 131 -9.64 25.01 22.74
CA ALA A 131 -8.52 24.13 22.53
C ALA A 131 -9.01 22.82 21.95
N THR A 132 -8.32 22.32 20.95
CA THR A 132 -8.64 21.04 20.32
C THR A 132 -7.42 20.12 20.40
N SER A 133 -7.67 18.81 20.39
CA SER A 133 -6.62 17.83 20.26
C SER A 133 -5.97 17.92 18.87
N ASP A 134 -4.66 17.69 18.79
CA ASP A 134 -3.92 17.62 17.51
C ASP A 134 -4.49 16.54 16.57
N LEU A 135 -5.11 15.50 17.12
CA LEU A 135 -5.80 14.46 16.35
C LEU A 135 -6.91 15.04 15.47
N ASN A 136 -7.65 16.03 15.95
CA ASN A 136 -8.69 16.66 15.14
C ASN A 136 -8.13 17.39 13.92
N ASP A 137 -6.95 17.99 14.05
CA ASP A 137 -6.26 18.62 12.91
C ASP A 137 -5.76 17.58 11.90
N LEU A 138 -5.22 16.45 12.39
CA LEU A 138 -4.80 15.36 11.53
C LEU A 138 -5.96 14.74 10.75
N TYR A 139 -7.10 14.47 11.40
CA TYR A 139 -8.31 14.03 10.70
C TYR A 139 -8.82 15.03 9.68
N ARG A 140 -8.81 16.31 10.02
CA ARG A 140 -9.20 17.39 9.10
C ARG A 140 -8.32 17.41 7.86
N ARG A 141 -7.01 17.20 8.00
CA ARG A 141 -6.07 17.10 6.86
C ARG A 141 -6.43 15.93 5.95
N VAL A 142 -6.68 14.75 6.52
CA VAL A 142 -7.10 13.57 5.74
C VAL A 142 -8.38 13.85 4.97
N ILE A 143 -9.40 14.40 5.63
CA ILE A 143 -10.69 14.69 4.99
C ILE A 143 -10.52 15.71 3.85
N ASN A 144 -9.78 16.78 4.09
CA ASN A 144 -9.54 17.81 3.08
C ASN A 144 -8.77 17.27 1.86
N ARG A 145 -7.74 16.44 2.09
CA ARG A 145 -6.98 15.79 1.01
C ARG A 145 -7.85 14.82 0.23
N ASN A 146 -8.65 14.03 0.92
CA ASN A 146 -9.57 13.08 0.27
C ASN A 146 -10.62 13.80 -0.60
N ASN A 147 -11.22 14.87 -0.08
CA ASN A 147 -12.19 15.66 -0.83
C ASN A 147 -11.56 16.35 -2.05
N ARG A 148 -10.34 16.86 -1.90
CA ARG A 148 -9.59 17.44 -3.01
C ARG A 148 -9.25 16.41 -4.08
N LEU A 149 -8.78 15.22 -3.69
CA LEU A 149 -8.52 14.12 -4.61
C LEU A 149 -9.78 13.71 -5.37
N LYS A 150 -10.90 13.55 -4.67
CA LYS A 150 -12.19 13.24 -5.28
C LYS A 150 -12.57 14.26 -6.35
N ARG A 151 -12.45 15.55 -6.03
CA ARG A 151 -12.73 16.63 -6.98
C ARG A 151 -11.79 16.62 -8.19
N LEU A 152 -10.50 16.36 -7.99
CA LEU A 152 -9.52 16.25 -9.08
C LEU A 152 -9.84 15.08 -10.03
N ILE A 153 -10.29 13.96 -9.51
CA ILE A 153 -10.72 12.80 -10.30
C ILE A 153 -12.00 13.14 -11.09
N GLU A 154 -12.98 13.78 -10.46
CA GLU A 154 -14.22 14.22 -11.13
C GLU A 154 -13.94 15.21 -12.28
N LEU A 155 -12.97 16.10 -12.10
CA LEU A 155 -12.54 17.08 -13.11
C LEU A 155 -11.60 16.48 -14.18
N ARG A 156 -11.25 15.18 -14.08
CA ARG A 156 -10.29 14.52 -14.98
C ARG A 156 -8.97 15.27 -15.08
N ALA A 157 -8.43 15.69 -13.95
CA ALA A 157 -7.13 16.35 -13.88
C ALA A 157 -6.02 15.45 -14.46
N PRO A 158 -4.89 16.02 -14.92
CA PRO A 158 -3.75 15.25 -15.39
C PRO A 158 -3.25 14.24 -14.35
N ASP A 159 -2.83 13.06 -14.80
CA ASP A 159 -2.41 11.95 -13.93
C ASP A 159 -1.31 12.33 -12.95
N ILE A 160 -0.40 13.21 -13.33
CA ILE A 160 0.68 13.69 -12.45
C ILE A 160 0.13 14.44 -11.23
N ILE A 161 -0.94 15.23 -11.41
CA ILE A 161 -1.60 15.97 -10.33
C ILE A 161 -2.37 15.01 -9.43
N ILE A 162 -3.09 14.06 -10.00
CA ILE A 162 -3.83 13.04 -9.26
C ILE A 162 -2.88 12.18 -8.44
N ARG A 163 -1.76 11.73 -9.00
CA ARG A 163 -0.73 10.96 -8.29
C ARG A 163 -0.14 11.75 -7.12
N ASN A 164 0.17 13.01 -7.33
CA ASN A 164 0.72 13.86 -6.28
C ASN A 164 -0.28 14.02 -5.13
N GLU A 165 -1.56 14.23 -5.41
CA GLU A 165 -2.59 14.32 -4.38
C GLU A 165 -2.81 12.98 -3.66
N LYS A 166 -2.76 11.85 -4.37
CA LYS A 166 -2.78 10.51 -3.75
C LYS A 166 -1.62 10.31 -2.79
N ARG A 167 -0.40 10.73 -3.18
CA ARG A 167 0.78 10.68 -2.31
C ARG A 167 0.59 11.52 -1.06
N MET A 168 0.08 12.75 -1.20
CA MET A 168 -0.18 13.64 -0.07
C MET A 168 -1.29 13.10 0.86
N LEU A 169 -2.28 12.40 0.31
CA LEU A 169 -3.31 11.72 1.10
C LEU A 169 -2.69 10.55 1.89
N GLN A 170 -1.82 9.77 1.27
CA GLN A 170 -1.08 8.69 1.96
C GLN A 170 -0.25 9.25 3.12
N GLU A 171 0.49 10.33 2.92
CA GLU A 171 1.25 11.01 3.97
C GLU A 171 0.35 11.52 5.11
N ALA A 172 -0.82 12.05 4.78
CA ALA A 172 -1.78 12.52 5.78
C ALA A 172 -2.35 11.37 6.64
N VAL A 173 -2.59 10.20 6.04
CA VAL A 173 -3.04 8.99 6.75
C VAL A 173 -1.91 8.42 7.60
N ASP A 174 -0.68 8.40 7.12
CA ASP A 174 0.49 7.91 7.88
C ASP A 174 0.79 8.76 9.13
N ALA A 175 0.36 10.03 9.13
CA ALA A 175 0.51 10.93 10.26
C ALA A 175 -0.51 10.68 11.39
N LEU A 176 -1.58 9.93 11.12
CA LEU A 176 -2.54 9.52 12.14
C LEU A 176 -1.94 8.43 13.03
#